data_5aac474500503db2842c6f92926d149a
#
_entry.id   5aac474500503db2842c6f92926d149a
#
_cell.length_a   1.000
_cell.length_b   1.000
_cell.length_c   1.000
_cell.angle_alpha   90.00
_cell.angle_beta   90.00
_cell.angle_gamma   90.00
#
_symmetry.space_group_name_H-M   'P 1'
#
loop_
_entity.id
_entity.type
_entity.pdbx_description
1 polymer ?
#
loop_
_entity_poly.entity_id
_entity_poly.type
_entity_poly.pdbx_seq_one_letter_code
_entity_poly.pdbx_strand_id
1 'polypeptide(L)'
;MESETITIYDVAREAGVSMATVSRVVNGNQNVKETTRRKVLDVIERLDYRPNAVARGLASKKTTTVGVVIPDIANSYFASLARGIDDIATMYKYNIVIANSDGDDGKEINVVNTLLAKQVDGLVFLAHNLSDKIRAEFSRTRSPIVLAGAVDPEDQIPSVNIDYTVATKEVTLELAKNNQKIALVAGPMVNAINGKERLSGYQAALAEAGLTFSEGLVFETTYSYPAGLKLAERVKASGATAAVVTDDEVAVGLLNGLVNSGVNVPEDFEIITANNSVITEFTRPTLSSIEQP
;
A
#
# COMPACT_ATOMS: atom_id res chain seq x y z
N MET A 1 -12.73 -34.67 23.10
CA MET A 1 -11.38 -35.28 23.04
C MET A 1 -10.45 -34.17 22.66
N GLU A 2 -9.70 -33.61 23.61
CA GLU A 2 -8.59 -32.69 23.30
C GLU A 2 -7.55 -33.51 22.54
N SER A 3 -7.31 -33.18 21.28
CA SER A 3 -6.20 -33.78 20.54
C SER A 3 -4.91 -33.22 21.18
N GLU A 4 -4.15 -34.08 21.82
CA GLU A 4 -2.81 -33.70 22.30
C GLU A 4 -2.01 -33.13 21.12
N THR A 5 -1.59 -31.88 21.24
CA THR A 5 -0.80 -31.23 20.21
C THR A 5 0.59 -31.87 20.18
N ILE A 6 0.91 -32.54 19.05
CA ILE A 6 2.23 -33.16 18.85
C ILE A 6 3.31 -32.08 18.93
N THR A 7 4.34 -32.36 19.70
CA THR A 7 5.43 -31.44 19.98
C THR A 7 6.76 -31.91 19.36
N ILE A 8 7.76 -31.05 19.33
CA ILE A 8 9.12 -31.41 18.90
C ILE A 8 9.73 -32.51 19.75
N TYR A 9 9.30 -32.62 21.04
CA TYR A 9 9.70 -33.69 21.95
C TYR A 9 9.21 -35.06 21.50
N ASP A 10 7.99 -35.12 20.99
CA ASP A 10 7.39 -36.37 20.52
C ASP A 10 8.10 -36.86 19.26
N VAL A 11 8.40 -35.94 18.33
CA VAL A 11 9.19 -36.24 17.12
C VAL A 11 10.59 -36.71 17.50
N ALA A 12 11.28 -36.05 18.44
CA ALA A 12 12.62 -36.43 18.89
C ALA A 12 12.63 -37.83 19.53
N ARG A 13 11.65 -38.11 20.38
CA ARG A 13 11.49 -39.39 21.04
C ARG A 13 11.26 -40.51 20.02
N GLU A 14 10.30 -40.34 19.09
CA GLU A 14 9.95 -41.32 18.07
C GLU A 14 11.08 -41.56 17.05
N ALA A 15 11.80 -40.50 16.69
CA ALA A 15 12.95 -40.57 15.79
C ALA A 15 14.24 -41.05 16.48
N GLY A 16 14.26 -41.14 17.81
CA GLY A 16 15.44 -41.54 18.58
C GLY A 16 16.62 -40.57 18.39
N VAL A 17 16.36 -39.28 18.33
CA VAL A 17 17.34 -38.21 18.16
C VAL A 17 17.10 -37.07 19.16
N SER A 18 18.05 -36.14 19.27
CA SER A 18 17.86 -34.95 20.10
C SER A 18 16.89 -33.94 19.41
N MET A 19 16.21 -33.13 20.22
CA MET A 19 15.42 -32.00 19.73
C MET A 19 16.22 -31.06 18.81
N ALA A 20 17.50 -30.84 19.17
CA ALA A 20 18.39 -30.02 18.34
C ALA A 20 18.58 -30.62 16.93
N THR A 21 18.60 -31.96 16.84
CA THR A 21 18.68 -32.66 15.56
C THR A 21 17.37 -32.50 14.76
N VAL A 22 16.22 -32.66 15.42
CA VAL A 22 14.90 -32.39 14.78
C VAL A 22 14.83 -30.95 14.29
N SER A 23 15.20 -29.99 15.12
CA SER A 23 15.21 -28.55 14.75
C SER A 23 16.13 -28.30 13.54
N ARG A 24 17.30 -28.91 13.47
CA ARG A 24 18.20 -28.78 12.31
C ARG A 24 17.60 -29.35 11.04
N VAL A 25 16.91 -30.49 11.11
CA VAL A 25 16.23 -31.11 9.97
C VAL A 25 15.10 -30.22 9.48
N VAL A 26 14.24 -29.77 10.38
CA VAL A 26 13.09 -28.88 10.09
C VAL A 26 13.56 -27.56 9.46
N ASN A 27 14.69 -27.02 9.90
CA ASN A 27 15.27 -25.78 9.37
C ASN A 27 16.16 -25.99 8.13
N GLY A 28 16.18 -27.20 7.55
CA GLY A 28 16.89 -27.48 6.31
C GLY A 28 18.42 -27.47 6.44
N ASN A 29 18.98 -27.59 7.66
CA ASN A 29 20.42 -27.56 7.88
C ASN A 29 21.11 -28.77 7.19
N GLN A 30 22.07 -28.49 6.33
CA GLN A 30 22.75 -29.51 5.53
C GLN A 30 23.71 -30.41 6.37
N ASN A 31 24.09 -29.99 7.56
CA ASN A 31 25.02 -30.72 8.43
C ASN A 31 24.35 -31.88 9.19
N VAL A 32 23.24 -32.43 8.70
CA VAL A 32 22.57 -33.61 9.23
C VAL A 32 22.73 -34.76 8.24
N LYS A 33 23.19 -35.92 8.71
CA LYS A 33 23.33 -37.11 7.88
C LYS A 33 22.01 -37.46 7.21
N GLU A 34 22.05 -37.82 5.93
CA GLU A 34 20.86 -38.07 5.11
C GLU A 34 19.96 -39.17 5.73
N THR A 35 20.54 -40.21 6.28
CA THR A 35 19.79 -41.27 6.98
C THR A 35 18.99 -40.75 8.19
N THR A 36 19.61 -39.83 8.94
CA THR A 36 18.96 -39.19 10.11
C THR A 36 17.89 -38.24 9.64
N ARG A 37 18.13 -37.47 8.58
CA ARG A 37 17.17 -36.56 7.95
C ARG A 37 15.92 -37.31 7.53
N ARG A 38 16.05 -38.38 6.75
CA ARG A 38 14.91 -39.20 6.32
C ARG A 38 14.10 -39.73 7.50
N LYS A 39 14.77 -40.31 8.47
CA LYS A 39 14.11 -40.85 9.67
C LYS A 39 13.27 -39.80 10.40
N VAL A 40 13.80 -38.56 10.54
CA VAL A 40 13.07 -37.45 11.19
C VAL A 40 11.89 -37.00 10.34
N LEU A 41 12.06 -36.87 9.01
CA LEU A 41 10.97 -36.47 8.10
C LEU A 41 9.84 -37.49 8.08
N ASP A 42 10.16 -38.79 8.06
CA ASP A 42 9.17 -39.89 8.11
C ASP A 42 8.34 -39.82 9.41
N VAL A 43 8.98 -39.50 10.54
CA VAL A 43 8.27 -39.33 11.82
C VAL A 43 7.43 -38.08 11.84
N ILE A 44 7.92 -36.97 11.29
CA ILE A 44 7.16 -35.69 11.16
C ILE A 44 5.87 -35.95 10.36
N GLU A 45 5.97 -36.62 9.21
CA GLU A 45 4.83 -36.95 8.35
C GLU A 45 3.84 -37.89 9.07
N ARG A 46 4.33 -38.96 9.69
CA ARG A 46 3.49 -39.94 10.40
C ARG A 46 2.73 -39.33 11.58
N LEU A 47 3.34 -38.39 12.30
CA LEU A 47 2.73 -37.72 13.45
C LEU A 47 1.94 -36.47 13.08
N ASP A 48 1.90 -36.09 11.81
CA ASP A 48 1.39 -34.77 11.34
C ASP A 48 1.95 -33.59 12.19
N TYR A 49 3.24 -33.67 12.50
CA TYR A 49 3.89 -32.64 13.31
C TYR A 49 4.06 -31.38 12.48
N ARG A 50 3.52 -30.27 12.97
CA ARG A 50 3.72 -28.94 12.40
C ARG A 50 4.65 -28.11 13.27
N PRO A 51 5.80 -27.68 12.74
CA PRO A 51 6.74 -26.85 13.49
C PRO A 51 6.07 -25.57 14.02
N ASN A 52 6.19 -25.34 15.32
CA ASN A 52 5.64 -24.12 15.92
C ASN A 52 6.50 -22.90 15.55
N ALA A 53 5.96 -22.03 14.70
CA ALA A 53 6.62 -20.81 14.23
C ALA A 53 6.95 -19.84 15.39
N VAL A 54 6.12 -19.79 16.43
CA VAL A 54 6.33 -18.94 17.61
C VAL A 54 7.55 -19.43 18.40
N ALA A 55 7.64 -20.74 18.67
CA ALA A 55 8.79 -21.32 19.36
C ALA A 55 10.09 -21.14 18.56
N ARG A 56 10.01 -21.26 17.24
CA ARG A 56 11.14 -21.01 16.33
C ARG A 56 11.57 -19.55 16.34
N GLY A 57 10.62 -18.62 16.25
CA GLY A 57 10.88 -17.18 16.32
C GLY A 57 11.55 -16.77 17.63
N LEU A 58 11.11 -17.34 18.75
CA LEU A 58 11.70 -17.10 20.07
C LEU A 58 13.17 -17.55 20.14
N ALA A 59 13.49 -18.71 19.56
CA ALA A 59 14.84 -19.25 19.54
C ALA A 59 15.79 -18.50 18.57
N SER A 60 15.29 -18.08 17.41
CA SER A 60 16.07 -17.40 16.38
C SER A 60 16.09 -15.87 16.51
N LYS A 61 15.23 -15.29 17.36
CA LYS A 61 14.93 -13.85 17.44
C LYS A 61 14.47 -13.26 16.10
N LYS A 62 13.92 -14.09 15.20
CA LYS A 62 13.37 -13.71 13.91
C LYS A 62 12.08 -14.48 13.65
N THR A 63 11.04 -13.78 13.29
CA THR A 63 9.73 -14.37 12.96
C THR A 63 9.59 -14.69 11.48
N THR A 64 10.51 -14.19 10.64
CA THR A 64 10.42 -14.20 9.18
C THR A 64 9.06 -13.66 8.69
N THR A 65 8.62 -12.61 9.34
CA THR A 65 7.31 -11.97 9.07
C THR A 65 7.48 -10.46 8.96
N VAL A 66 6.92 -9.87 7.92
CA VAL A 66 6.83 -8.42 7.73
C VAL A 66 5.38 -7.99 7.92
N GLY A 67 5.16 -6.97 8.75
CA GLY A 67 3.86 -6.32 8.85
C GLY A 67 3.66 -5.35 7.70
N VAL A 68 2.49 -5.37 7.09
CA VAL A 68 2.10 -4.42 6.03
C VAL A 68 0.82 -3.74 6.45
N VAL A 69 0.91 -2.45 6.76
CA VAL A 69 -0.26 -1.63 7.09
C VAL A 69 -0.73 -0.94 5.81
N ILE A 70 -2.01 -1.05 5.50
CA ILE A 70 -2.62 -0.44 4.33
C ILE A 70 -3.89 0.32 4.70
N PRO A 71 -4.20 1.46 4.02
CA PRO A 71 -5.40 2.24 4.31
C PRO A 71 -6.69 1.50 3.99
N ASP A 72 -6.75 0.82 2.84
CA ASP A 72 -7.94 0.10 2.40
C ASP A 72 -7.56 -1.12 1.56
N ILE A 73 -7.87 -2.32 2.07
CA ILE A 73 -7.62 -3.58 1.37
C ILE A 73 -8.52 -3.77 0.14
N ALA A 74 -9.67 -3.08 0.09
CA ALA A 74 -10.58 -3.16 -1.05
C ALA A 74 -10.14 -2.27 -2.22
N ASN A 75 -9.32 -1.25 -1.97
CA ASN A 75 -8.77 -0.40 -3.01
C ASN A 75 -7.71 -1.17 -3.83
N SER A 76 -7.93 -1.27 -5.15
CA SER A 76 -7.12 -2.08 -6.07
C SER A 76 -5.65 -1.63 -6.14
N TYR A 77 -5.36 -0.35 -5.94
CA TYR A 77 -4.00 0.18 -5.88
C TYR A 77 -3.23 -0.41 -4.68
N PHE A 78 -3.79 -0.32 -3.47
CA PHE A 78 -3.16 -0.87 -2.28
C PHE A 78 -3.07 -2.39 -2.30
N ALA A 79 -4.08 -3.07 -2.87
CA ALA A 79 -4.05 -4.52 -3.06
C ALA A 79 -2.90 -4.94 -3.99
N SER A 80 -2.65 -4.19 -5.07
CA SER A 80 -1.55 -4.45 -6.00
C SER A 80 -0.18 -4.20 -5.36
N LEU A 81 -0.04 -3.15 -4.55
CA LEU A 81 1.17 -2.89 -3.76
C LEU A 81 1.44 -4.01 -2.76
N ALA A 82 0.41 -4.43 -2.01
CA ALA A 82 0.54 -5.52 -1.04
C ALA A 82 0.97 -6.82 -1.72
N ARG A 83 0.45 -7.12 -2.93
CA ARG A 83 0.87 -8.27 -3.72
C ARG A 83 2.34 -8.18 -4.13
N GLY A 84 2.80 -7.02 -4.62
CA GLY A 84 4.21 -6.83 -4.97
C GLY A 84 5.14 -6.99 -3.77
N ILE A 85 4.70 -6.54 -2.58
CA ILE A 85 5.43 -6.75 -1.33
C ILE A 85 5.48 -8.24 -0.99
N ASP A 86 4.37 -8.98 -1.13
CA ASP A 86 4.29 -10.41 -0.86
C ASP A 86 5.20 -11.22 -1.80
N ASP A 87 5.20 -10.90 -3.09
CA ASP A 87 6.07 -11.54 -4.09
C ASP A 87 7.56 -11.42 -3.69
N ILE A 88 7.99 -10.23 -3.29
CA ILE A 88 9.37 -9.99 -2.82
C ILE A 88 9.63 -10.67 -1.47
N ALA A 89 8.70 -10.56 -0.52
CA ALA A 89 8.83 -11.22 0.78
C ALA A 89 9.02 -12.74 0.61
N THR A 90 8.21 -13.37 -0.23
CA THR A 90 8.30 -14.80 -0.54
C THR A 90 9.66 -15.19 -1.13
N MET A 91 10.24 -14.38 -2.04
CA MET A 91 11.59 -14.62 -2.58
C MET A 91 12.65 -14.67 -1.48
N TYR A 92 12.49 -13.84 -0.45
CA TYR A 92 13.39 -13.82 0.72
C TYR A 92 12.95 -14.75 1.86
N LYS A 93 11.94 -15.61 1.63
CA LYS A 93 11.39 -16.56 2.62
C LYS A 93 10.77 -15.86 3.84
N TYR A 94 10.19 -14.71 3.62
CA TYR A 94 9.35 -14.00 4.57
C TYR A 94 7.87 -14.21 4.23
N ASN A 95 7.02 -14.12 5.25
CA ASN A 95 5.58 -14.01 5.09
C ASN A 95 5.17 -12.56 5.35
N ILE A 96 4.04 -12.14 4.83
CA ILE A 96 3.45 -10.85 5.21
C ILE A 96 2.23 -11.04 6.09
N VAL A 97 1.99 -10.08 6.98
CA VAL A 97 0.73 -9.93 7.72
C VAL A 97 0.17 -8.57 7.39
N ILE A 98 -0.96 -8.56 6.68
CA ILE A 98 -1.63 -7.32 6.28
C ILE A 98 -2.57 -6.87 7.38
N ALA A 99 -2.52 -5.57 7.71
CA ALA A 99 -3.44 -4.91 8.63
C ALA A 99 -4.09 -3.71 7.93
N ASN A 100 -5.43 -3.67 7.95
CA ASN A 100 -6.21 -2.59 7.34
C ASN A 100 -6.45 -1.47 8.37
N SER A 101 -6.09 -0.23 8.03
CA SER A 101 -6.15 0.92 8.95
C SER A 101 -7.35 1.83 8.72
N ASP A 102 -8.06 1.71 7.60
CA ASP A 102 -9.13 2.60 7.15
C ASP A 102 -8.69 4.08 7.01
N GLY A 103 -7.38 4.35 7.02
CA GLY A 103 -6.84 5.70 7.05
C GLY A 103 -7.20 6.49 8.32
N ASP A 104 -7.57 5.79 9.40
CA ASP A 104 -7.91 6.38 10.69
C ASP A 104 -6.72 6.32 11.65
N ASP A 105 -6.28 7.47 12.15
CA ASP A 105 -5.11 7.60 13.04
C ASP A 105 -5.16 6.67 14.25
N GLY A 106 -6.34 6.51 14.87
CA GLY A 106 -6.50 5.66 16.04
C GLY A 106 -6.36 4.18 15.69
N LYS A 107 -6.94 3.79 14.57
CA LYS A 107 -6.83 2.41 14.05
C LYS A 107 -5.42 2.12 13.56
N GLU A 108 -4.75 3.07 12.91
CA GLU A 108 -3.34 2.96 12.50
C GLU A 108 -2.43 2.62 13.68
N ILE A 109 -2.54 3.38 14.79
CA ILE A 109 -1.77 3.11 16.01
C ILE A 109 -2.06 1.71 16.55
N ASN A 110 -3.32 1.31 16.58
CA ASN A 110 -3.72 0.00 17.11
C ASN A 110 -3.16 -1.16 16.26
N VAL A 111 -3.25 -1.06 14.92
CA VAL A 111 -2.74 -2.13 14.05
C VAL A 111 -1.22 -2.18 14.04
N VAL A 112 -0.53 -1.03 14.10
CA VAL A 112 0.93 -0.96 14.25
C VAL A 112 1.36 -1.64 15.55
N ASN A 113 0.76 -1.27 16.68
CA ASN A 113 1.09 -1.87 17.98
C ASN A 113 0.77 -3.37 18.01
N THR A 114 -0.29 -3.82 17.35
CA THR A 114 -0.63 -5.24 17.22
C THR A 114 0.45 -5.99 16.45
N LEU A 115 0.93 -5.45 15.33
CA LEU A 115 1.98 -6.06 14.53
C LEU A 115 3.32 -6.09 15.30
N LEU A 116 3.67 -5.01 15.98
CA LEU A 116 4.87 -4.95 16.83
C LEU A 116 4.80 -5.95 17.98
N ALA A 117 3.63 -6.10 18.63
CA ALA A 117 3.42 -7.11 19.68
C ALA A 117 3.53 -8.55 19.15
N LYS A 118 3.22 -8.78 17.88
CA LYS A 118 3.45 -10.07 17.18
C LYS A 118 4.92 -10.26 16.79
N GLN A 119 5.79 -9.32 17.11
CA GLN A 119 7.23 -9.36 16.83
C GLN A 119 7.56 -9.52 15.35
N VAL A 120 6.83 -8.80 14.48
CA VAL A 120 7.23 -8.73 13.07
C VAL A 120 8.66 -8.18 12.94
N ASP A 121 9.42 -8.69 11.98
CA ASP A 121 10.83 -8.34 11.79
C ASP A 121 11.00 -6.93 11.16
N GLY A 122 9.93 -6.39 10.58
CA GLY A 122 9.86 -5.05 10.03
C GLY A 122 8.44 -4.68 9.64
N LEU A 123 8.22 -3.40 9.34
CA LEU A 123 6.94 -2.84 8.92
C LEU A 123 7.08 -2.12 7.58
N VAL A 124 6.17 -2.37 6.67
CA VAL A 124 5.89 -1.50 5.52
C VAL A 124 4.58 -0.77 5.82
N PHE A 125 4.65 0.54 5.90
CA PHE A 125 3.51 1.38 6.24
C PHE A 125 3.06 2.16 4.99
N LEU A 126 1.92 1.76 4.44
CA LEU A 126 1.27 2.45 3.35
C LEU A 126 0.22 3.38 3.95
N ALA A 127 0.30 4.65 3.62
CA ALA A 127 -0.63 5.65 4.13
C ALA A 127 -0.73 6.82 3.15
N HIS A 128 -1.78 7.60 3.30
CA HIS A 128 -1.92 8.87 2.60
C HIS A 128 -1.21 10.03 3.33
N ASN A 129 -0.94 9.84 4.60
CA ASN A 129 -0.29 10.82 5.47
C ASN A 129 0.44 10.13 6.62
N LEU A 130 1.45 10.78 7.16
CA LEU A 130 2.15 10.36 8.37
C LEU A 130 1.80 11.33 9.50
N SER A 131 0.88 10.94 10.40
CA SER A 131 0.52 11.77 11.53
C SER A 131 1.62 11.79 12.60
N ASP A 132 1.67 12.89 13.38
CA ASP A 132 2.64 13.02 14.48
C ASP A 132 2.51 11.90 15.52
N LYS A 133 1.30 11.38 15.70
CA LYS A 133 1.05 10.26 16.62
C LYS A 133 1.70 8.97 16.15
N ILE A 134 1.54 8.63 14.87
CA ILE A 134 2.16 7.45 14.26
C ILE A 134 3.67 7.60 14.26
N ARG A 135 4.19 8.80 13.93
CA ARG A 135 5.63 9.07 13.98
C ARG A 135 6.19 8.85 15.39
N ALA A 136 5.47 9.30 16.42
CA ALA A 136 5.85 9.06 17.81
C ALA A 136 5.89 7.56 18.17
N GLU A 137 4.97 6.74 17.64
CA GLU A 137 5.02 5.29 17.81
C GLU A 137 6.22 4.68 17.10
N PHE A 138 6.50 5.12 15.87
CA PHE A 138 7.65 4.65 15.11
C PHE A 138 8.98 4.96 15.80
N SER A 139 9.12 6.12 16.42
CA SER A 139 10.33 6.49 17.16
C SER A 139 10.60 5.62 18.42
N ARG A 140 9.58 4.93 18.93
CA ARG A 140 9.68 4.05 20.10
C ARG A 140 10.06 2.61 19.75
N THR A 141 9.86 2.22 18.49
CA THR A 141 10.18 0.84 18.07
C THR A 141 11.61 0.71 17.57
N ARG A 142 12.16 -0.51 17.71
CA ARG A 142 13.44 -0.90 17.10
C ARG A 142 13.25 -1.67 15.81
N SER A 143 12.02 -2.04 15.46
CA SER A 143 11.73 -2.72 14.18
C SER A 143 11.94 -1.75 13.03
N PRO A 144 12.64 -2.16 11.97
CA PRO A 144 12.77 -1.35 10.75
C PRO A 144 11.41 -0.99 10.17
N ILE A 145 11.25 0.26 9.75
CA ILE A 145 10.02 0.77 9.13
C ILE A 145 10.38 1.40 7.80
N VAL A 146 9.55 1.16 6.79
CA VAL A 146 9.61 1.82 5.48
C VAL A 146 8.22 2.37 5.16
N LEU A 147 8.17 3.63 4.74
CA LEU A 147 6.96 4.25 4.25
C LEU A 147 6.78 3.99 2.76
N ALA A 148 5.55 3.80 2.31
CA ALA A 148 5.21 3.77 0.90
C ALA A 148 3.95 4.62 0.64
N GLY A 149 4.03 5.58 -0.28
CA GLY A 149 2.94 6.53 -0.53
C GLY A 149 2.75 7.57 0.58
N ALA A 150 3.70 7.68 1.51
CA ALA A 150 3.76 8.71 2.54
C ALA A 150 5.19 9.24 2.65
N VAL A 151 5.33 10.46 3.13
CA VAL A 151 6.62 11.14 3.32
C VAL A 151 6.76 11.55 4.78
N ASP A 152 7.93 11.29 5.36
CA ASP A 152 8.29 11.84 6.66
C ASP A 152 8.82 13.26 6.48
N PRO A 153 8.16 14.29 7.02
CA PRO A 153 8.64 15.67 6.91
C PRO A 153 10.03 15.91 7.50
N GLU A 154 10.49 15.06 8.42
CA GLU A 154 11.80 15.15 9.05
C GLU A 154 12.86 14.25 8.39
N ASP A 155 12.49 13.53 7.33
CA ASP A 155 13.38 12.64 6.55
C ASP A 155 14.16 11.62 7.42
N GLN A 156 13.54 11.15 8.50
CA GLN A 156 14.15 10.17 9.42
C GLN A 156 13.73 8.73 9.11
N ILE A 157 12.56 8.55 8.46
CA ILE A 157 12.03 7.25 8.12
C ILE A 157 12.17 7.02 6.62
N PRO A 158 12.87 5.95 6.19
CA PRO A 158 13.01 5.63 4.77
C PRO A 158 11.64 5.54 4.07
N SER A 159 11.53 6.12 2.88
CA SER A 159 10.32 6.05 2.09
C SER A 159 10.58 5.64 0.65
N VAL A 160 9.58 5.01 0.03
CA VAL A 160 9.56 4.68 -1.39
C VAL A 160 8.37 5.40 -2.01
N ASN A 161 8.66 6.34 -2.89
CA ASN A 161 7.69 7.19 -3.56
C ASN A 161 8.13 7.47 -4.99
N ILE A 162 7.18 7.90 -5.83
CA ILE A 162 7.50 8.61 -7.08
C ILE A 162 7.74 10.10 -6.76
N ASP A 163 8.28 10.84 -7.71
CA ASP A 163 8.28 12.30 -7.63
C ASP A 163 6.90 12.84 -8.01
N TYR A 164 6.05 13.06 -7.01
CA TYR A 164 4.68 13.54 -7.23
C TYR A 164 4.61 14.93 -7.83
N THR A 165 5.63 15.78 -7.59
CA THR A 165 5.70 17.13 -8.19
C THR A 165 5.94 17.03 -9.69
N VAL A 166 6.93 16.25 -10.10
CA VAL A 166 7.25 16.05 -11.52
C VAL A 166 6.10 15.35 -12.23
N ALA A 167 5.59 14.23 -11.68
CA ALA A 167 4.51 13.47 -12.29
C ALA A 167 3.23 14.31 -12.49
N THR A 168 2.84 15.08 -11.47
CA THR A 168 1.65 15.95 -11.58
C THR A 168 1.88 17.09 -12.57
N LYS A 169 3.09 17.65 -12.60
CA LYS A 169 3.45 18.67 -13.59
C LYS A 169 3.33 18.15 -15.02
N GLU A 170 3.88 16.99 -15.31
CA GLU A 170 3.88 16.39 -16.65
C GLU A 170 2.46 16.16 -17.15
N VAL A 171 1.59 15.54 -16.36
CA VAL A 171 0.21 15.27 -16.80
C VAL A 171 -0.64 16.53 -16.89
N THR A 172 -0.36 17.53 -16.05
CA THR A 172 -1.04 18.84 -16.16
C THR A 172 -0.62 19.56 -17.44
N LEU A 173 0.65 19.53 -17.82
CA LEU A 173 1.16 20.07 -19.08
C LEU A 173 0.54 19.35 -20.29
N GLU A 174 0.36 18.03 -20.21
CA GLU A 174 -0.31 17.26 -21.26
C GLU A 174 -1.74 17.77 -21.49
N LEU A 175 -2.52 17.92 -20.41
CA LEU A 175 -3.87 18.46 -20.48
C LEU A 175 -3.89 19.92 -20.97
N ALA A 176 -2.87 20.72 -20.61
CA ALA A 176 -2.77 22.13 -20.99
C ALA A 176 -2.60 22.36 -22.51
N LYS A 177 -2.23 21.33 -23.26
CA LYS A 177 -2.14 21.42 -24.73
C LYS A 177 -3.49 21.76 -25.37
N ASN A 178 -4.58 21.24 -24.81
CA ASN A 178 -5.92 21.39 -25.35
C ASN A 178 -6.88 22.14 -24.41
N ASN A 179 -6.50 22.38 -23.16
CA ASN A 179 -7.40 22.88 -22.14
C ASN A 179 -6.89 24.16 -21.49
N GLN A 180 -7.75 25.15 -21.34
CA GLN A 180 -7.45 26.44 -20.69
C GLN A 180 -7.81 26.44 -19.18
N LYS A 181 -8.73 25.58 -18.77
CA LYS A 181 -9.18 25.43 -17.40
C LYS A 181 -9.10 23.98 -16.98
N ILE A 182 -8.10 23.67 -16.18
CA ILE A 182 -7.80 22.31 -15.70
C ILE A 182 -8.08 22.28 -14.20
N ALA A 183 -8.87 21.33 -13.74
CA ALA A 183 -9.10 21.11 -12.32
C ALA A 183 -8.03 20.19 -11.73
N LEU A 184 -7.68 20.42 -10.46
CA LEU A 184 -6.97 19.45 -9.62
C LEU A 184 -7.98 18.84 -8.65
N VAL A 185 -8.23 17.55 -8.75
CA VAL A 185 -9.08 16.79 -7.83
C VAL A 185 -8.19 15.91 -6.98
N ALA A 186 -8.08 16.23 -5.71
CA ALA A 186 -7.14 15.58 -4.81
C ALA A 186 -7.80 15.14 -3.49
N GLY A 187 -7.19 14.20 -2.80
CA GLY A 187 -7.51 13.90 -1.41
C GLY A 187 -7.16 15.06 -0.48
N PRO A 188 -7.26 14.87 0.84
CA PRO A 188 -7.07 15.95 1.81
C PRO A 188 -5.79 16.74 1.59
N MET A 189 -5.93 18.05 1.46
CA MET A 189 -4.81 18.96 1.18
C MET A 189 -3.88 19.17 2.38
N VAL A 190 -4.28 18.73 3.57
CA VAL A 190 -3.42 18.65 4.75
C VAL A 190 -2.29 17.63 4.55
N ASN A 191 -2.46 16.65 3.69
CA ASN A 191 -1.44 15.66 3.36
C ASN A 191 -0.32 16.29 2.56
N ALA A 192 0.94 16.06 2.96
CA ALA A 192 2.11 16.66 2.32
C ALA A 192 2.17 16.36 0.82
N ILE A 193 1.85 15.15 0.40
CA ILE A 193 1.83 14.76 -1.02
C ILE A 193 0.81 15.60 -1.81
N ASN A 194 -0.42 15.75 -1.32
CA ASN A 194 -1.46 16.50 -2.02
C ASN A 194 -1.25 18.00 -1.91
N GLY A 195 -1.14 18.53 -0.68
CA GLY A 195 -1.12 19.98 -0.42
C GLY A 195 0.21 20.66 -0.71
N LYS A 196 1.29 19.89 -0.87
CA LYS A 196 2.60 20.47 -1.22
C LYS A 196 3.09 19.96 -2.57
N GLU A 197 3.34 18.65 -2.70
CA GLU A 197 4.02 18.12 -3.89
C GLU A 197 3.14 18.19 -5.15
N ARG A 198 1.95 17.60 -5.11
CA ARG A 198 1.04 17.60 -6.26
C ARG A 198 0.52 19.00 -6.60
N LEU A 199 0.18 19.78 -5.59
CA LEU A 199 -0.25 21.17 -5.80
C LEU A 199 0.88 22.00 -6.43
N SER A 200 2.11 21.85 -5.97
CA SER A 200 3.27 22.56 -6.56
C SER A 200 3.51 22.17 -8.01
N GLY A 201 3.41 20.86 -8.33
CA GLY A 201 3.53 20.37 -9.69
C GLY A 201 2.43 20.93 -10.61
N TYR A 202 1.18 20.91 -10.16
CA TYR A 202 0.05 21.48 -10.88
C TYR A 202 0.23 22.99 -11.12
N GLN A 203 0.60 23.76 -10.09
CA GLN A 203 0.85 25.21 -10.22
C GLN A 203 2.01 25.52 -11.18
N ALA A 204 3.11 24.76 -11.09
CA ALA A 204 4.25 24.92 -11.98
C ALA A 204 3.88 24.63 -13.44
N ALA A 205 3.06 23.64 -13.70
CA ALA A 205 2.59 23.32 -15.04
C ALA A 205 1.70 24.44 -15.62
N LEU A 206 0.75 24.95 -14.82
CA LEU A 206 -0.09 26.07 -15.25
C LEU A 206 0.75 27.30 -15.60
N ALA A 207 1.71 27.66 -14.75
CA ALA A 207 2.60 28.79 -14.99
C ALA A 207 3.43 28.60 -16.29
N GLU A 208 3.97 27.40 -16.53
CA GLU A 208 4.72 27.08 -17.74
C GLU A 208 3.84 27.13 -19.00
N ALA A 209 2.61 26.69 -18.89
CA ALA A 209 1.62 26.75 -19.99
C ALA A 209 1.00 28.16 -20.18
N GLY A 210 1.37 29.16 -19.36
CA GLY A 210 0.79 30.50 -19.41
C GLY A 210 -0.67 30.56 -18.93
N LEU A 211 -1.11 29.58 -18.14
CA LEU A 211 -2.45 29.49 -17.57
C LEU A 211 -2.48 30.08 -16.16
N THR A 212 -3.62 30.65 -15.78
CA THR A 212 -3.79 31.26 -14.45
C THR A 212 -4.21 30.20 -13.43
N PHE A 213 -3.49 30.09 -12.32
CA PHE A 213 -3.92 29.32 -11.16
C PHE A 213 -5.15 29.94 -10.50
N SER A 214 -6.10 29.09 -10.12
CA SER A 214 -7.28 29.48 -9.36
C SER A 214 -7.58 28.43 -8.28
N GLU A 215 -7.71 28.87 -7.03
CA GLU A 215 -8.15 27.99 -5.94
C GLU A 215 -9.52 27.36 -6.21
N GLY A 216 -10.40 28.04 -6.95
CA GLY A 216 -11.70 27.52 -7.35
C GLY A 216 -11.65 26.31 -8.29
N LEU A 217 -10.47 25.97 -8.83
CA LEU A 217 -10.20 24.78 -9.64
C LEU A 217 -9.49 23.64 -8.85
N VAL A 218 -9.26 23.84 -7.56
CA VAL A 218 -8.73 22.80 -6.66
C VAL A 218 -9.86 22.23 -5.83
N PHE A 219 -10.13 20.95 -6.02
CA PHE A 219 -11.23 20.23 -5.38
C PHE A 219 -10.68 19.19 -4.42
N GLU A 220 -10.91 19.39 -3.13
CA GLU A 220 -10.59 18.41 -2.11
C GLU A 220 -11.74 17.41 -1.94
N THR A 221 -11.39 16.12 -1.82
CA THR A 221 -12.35 15.02 -1.68
C THR A 221 -11.76 13.86 -0.88
N THR A 222 -12.58 12.87 -0.56
CA THR A 222 -12.13 11.60 0.00
C THR A 222 -11.84 10.59 -1.12
N TYR A 223 -11.01 9.60 -0.84
CA TYR A 223 -10.61 8.58 -1.81
C TYR A 223 -11.70 7.50 -1.96
N SER A 224 -12.74 7.81 -2.74
CA SER A 224 -13.81 6.85 -3.01
C SER A 224 -14.59 7.18 -4.27
N TYR A 225 -15.12 6.16 -4.93
CA TYR A 225 -16.01 6.32 -6.09
C TYR A 225 -17.22 7.25 -5.79
N PRO A 226 -17.98 7.09 -4.66
CA PRO A 226 -19.11 7.97 -4.40
C PRO A 226 -18.71 9.44 -4.21
N ALA A 227 -17.50 9.71 -3.70
CA ALA A 227 -17.02 11.08 -3.56
C ALA A 227 -16.73 11.71 -4.92
N GLY A 228 -16.09 10.98 -5.83
CA GLY A 228 -15.88 11.43 -7.21
C GLY A 228 -17.20 11.69 -7.95
N LEU A 229 -18.17 10.79 -7.80
CA LEU A 229 -19.50 10.93 -8.42
C LEU A 229 -20.22 12.23 -7.95
N LYS A 230 -20.19 12.50 -6.65
CA LYS A 230 -20.80 13.72 -6.08
C LYS A 230 -20.10 15.01 -6.52
N LEU A 231 -18.80 14.92 -6.83
CA LEU A 231 -18.00 16.07 -7.20
C LEU A 231 -18.27 16.56 -8.62
N ALA A 232 -18.78 15.71 -9.50
CA ALA A 232 -18.93 15.97 -10.93
C ALA A 232 -19.68 17.27 -11.26
N GLU A 233 -20.81 17.54 -10.60
CA GLU A 233 -21.57 18.76 -10.81
C GLU A 233 -20.78 20.03 -10.43
N ARG A 234 -19.99 19.97 -9.36
CA ARG A 234 -19.15 21.09 -8.91
C ARG A 234 -18.01 21.35 -9.90
N VAL A 235 -17.36 20.27 -10.35
CA VAL A 235 -16.28 20.36 -11.34
C VAL A 235 -16.81 20.92 -12.65
N LYS A 236 -17.95 20.41 -13.15
CA LYS A 236 -18.63 20.93 -14.33
C LYS A 236 -18.97 22.42 -14.20
N ALA A 237 -19.55 22.80 -13.06
CA ALA A 237 -19.96 24.20 -12.80
C ALA A 237 -18.79 25.17 -12.70
N SER A 238 -17.56 24.70 -12.41
CA SER A 238 -16.35 25.53 -12.38
C SER A 238 -15.91 26.01 -13.78
N GLY A 239 -16.45 25.39 -14.84
CA GLY A 239 -16.05 25.62 -16.21
C GLY A 239 -14.71 24.96 -16.58
N ALA A 240 -14.21 24.04 -15.77
CA ALA A 240 -13.09 23.20 -16.16
C ALA A 240 -13.46 22.31 -17.35
N THR A 241 -12.50 22.07 -18.24
CA THR A 241 -12.62 21.17 -19.39
C THR A 241 -11.68 19.96 -19.26
N ALA A 242 -10.88 19.93 -18.21
CA ALA A 242 -10.02 18.81 -17.90
C ALA A 242 -9.78 18.71 -16.38
N ALA A 243 -9.36 17.54 -15.92
CA ALA A 243 -8.97 17.33 -14.54
C ALA A 243 -7.77 16.37 -14.43
N VAL A 244 -6.85 16.74 -13.52
CA VAL A 244 -5.91 15.80 -12.90
C VAL A 244 -6.56 15.27 -11.63
N VAL A 245 -6.72 13.96 -11.53
CA VAL A 245 -7.39 13.31 -10.39
C VAL A 245 -6.39 12.39 -9.69
N THR A 246 -6.20 12.56 -8.39
CA THR A 246 -5.10 11.91 -7.66
C THR A 246 -5.40 10.50 -7.16
N ASP A 247 -6.56 9.96 -7.53
CA ASP A 247 -7.00 8.60 -7.18
C ASP A 247 -7.94 8.02 -8.25
N ASP A 248 -7.76 6.75 -8.59
CA ASP A 248 -8.48 6.11 -9.68
C ASP A 248 -9.96 5.89 -9.37
N GLU A 249 -10.35 5.55 -8.15
CA GLU A 249 -11.76 5.40 -7.79
C GLU A 249 -12.51 6.73 -7.85
N VAL A 250 -11.85 7.80 -7.40
CA VAL A 250 -12.39 9.16 -7.54
C VAL A 250 -12.54 9.54 -9.01
N ALA A 251 -11.53 9.19 -9.85
CA ALA A 251 -11.57 9.48 -11.28
C ALA A 251 -12.71 8.75 -11.99
N VAL A 252 -12.94 7.47 -11.66
CA VAL A 252 -14.07 6.69 -12.18
C VAL A 252 -15.41 7.29 -11.75
N GLY A 253 -15.49 7.72 -10.48
CA GLY A 253 -16.68 8.41 -9.96
C GLY A 253 -16.94 9.72 -10.70
N LEU A 254 -15.91 10.55 -10.88
CA LEU A 254 -15.99 11.80 -11.63
C LEU A 254 -16.42 11.57 -13.09
N LEU A 255 -15.78 10.62 -13.78
CA LEU A 255 -16.13 10.23 -15.15
C LEU A 255 -17.61 9.89 -15.25
N ASN A 256 -18.10 8.98 -14.41
CA ASN A 256 -19.48 8.55 -14.44
C ASN A 256 -20.46 9.71 -14.10
N GLY A 257 -20.10 10.57 -13.16
CA GLY A 257 -20.90 11.75 -12.82
C GLY A 257 -20.99 12.76 -13.98
N LEU A 258 -19.88 13.02 -14.66
CA LEU A 258 -19.85 13.89 -15.84
C LEU A 258 -20.68 13.31 -16.98
N VAL A 259 -20.49 12.03 -17.31
CA VAL A 259 -21.27 11.35 -18.37
C VAL A 259 -22.77 11.35 -18.03
N ASN A 260 -23.14 11.06 -16.80
CA ASN A 260 -24.54 11.09 -16.34
C ASN A 260 -25.17 12.49 -16.44
N SER A 261 -24.35 13.55 -16.37
CA SER A 261 -24.80 14.94 -16.54
C SER A 261 -24.71 15.44 -18.00
N GLY A 262 -24.48 14.55 -18.95
CA GLY A 262 -24.48 14.82 -20.37
C GLY A 262 -23.19 15.42 -20.94
N VAL A 263 -22.06 15.27 -20.22
CA VAL A 263 -20.73 15.68 -20.70
C VAL A 263 -20.09 14.52 -21.46
N ASN A 264 -19.61 14.76 -22.68
CA ASN A 264 -18.86 13.75 -23.43
C ASN A 264 -17.39 13.73 -22.93
N VAL A 265 -16.91 12.55 -22.61
CA VAL A 265 -15.53 12.33 -22.20
C VAL A 265 -14.90 11.38 -23.22
N PRO A 266 -13.80 11.72 -23.88
CA PRO A 266 -12.92 12.87 -23.60
C PRO A 266 -13.24 14.16 -24.36
N GLU A 267 -14.25 14.21 -25.27
CA GLU A 267 -14.46 15.28 -26.24
C GLU A 267 -14.71 16.65 -25.58
N ASP A 268 -15.52 16.70 -24.51
CA ASP A 268 -15.84 17.93 -23.78
C ASP A 268 -15.04 18.06 -22.48
N PHE A 269 -14.51 16.95 -21.98
CA PHE A 269 -13.78 16.93 -20.70
C PHE A 269 -12.73 15.82 -20.68
N GLU A 270 -11.46 16.17 -20.50
CA GLU A 270 -10.37 15.21 -20.39
C GLU A 270 -10.02 14.88 -18.92
N ILE A 271 -9.73 13.61 -18.64
CA ILE A 271 -9.32 13.16 -17.29
C ILE A 271 -8.02 12.37 -17.40
N ILE A 272 -7.04 12.77 -16.56
CA ILE A 272 -5.86 11.95 -16.27
C ILE A 272 -5.85 11.66 -14.77
N THR A 273 -5.73 10.38 -14.42
CA THR A 273 -5.71 9.95 -13.02
C THR A 273 -4.30 9.53 -12.58
N ALA A 274 -4.18 9.02 -11.36
CA ALA A 274 -2.94 8.51 -10.78
C ALA A 274 -3.16 7.09 -10.27
N ASN A 275 -2.08 6.32 -10.10
CA ASN A 275 -2.01 4.95 -9.59
C ASN A 275 -2.08 3.85 -10.66
N ASN A 276 -2.67 4.06 -11.82
CA ASN A 276 -2.78 3.09 -12.93
C ASN A 276 -3.29 1.71 -12.48
N SER A 277 -4.31 1.72 -11.62
CA SER A 277 -4.95 0.48 -11.19
C SER A 277 -5.85 -0.09 -12.31
N VAL A 278 -6.12 -1.39 -12.26
CA VAL A 278 -6.88 -2.09 -13.31
C VAL A 278 -8.27 -1.51 -13.59
N ILE A 279 -8.85 -0.76 -12.64
CA ILE A 279 -10.17 -0.14 -12.83
C ILE A 279 -10.19 0.92 -13.94
N THR A 280 -9.04 1.54 -14.24
CA THR A 280 -8.92 2.55 -15.32
C THR A 280 -9.13 1.94 -16.70
N GLU A 281 -8.85 0.65 -16.85
CA GLU A 281 -9.08 -0.11 -18.09
C GLU A 281 -10.55 -0.56 -18.25
N PHE A 282 -11.30 -0.65 -17.15
CA PHE A 282 -12.70 -1.11 -17.17
C PHE A 282 -13.68 -0.01 -17.55
N THR A 283 -13.26 1.25 -17.50
CA THR A 283 -14.11 2.39 -17.87
C THR A 283 -14.29 2.53 -19.37
N ARG A 284 -15.31 3.31 -19.77
CA ARG A 284 -15.54 3.74 -21.16
C ARG A 284 -15.87 5.23 -21.17
N PRO A 285 -14.96 6.05 -21.72
CA PRO A 285 -13.64 5.69 -22.25
C PRO A 285 -12.70 5.14 -21.15
N THR A 286 -11.63 4.46 -21.55
CA THR A 286 -10.53 4.10 -20.64
C THR A 286 -9.84 5.37 -20.16
N LEU A 287 -9.41 5.40 -18.90
CA LEU A 287 -8.73 6.55 -18.32
C LEU A 287 -7.22 6.47 -18.52
N SER A 288 -6.63 7.58 -18.96
CA SER A 288 -5.18 7.78 -18.90
C SER A 288 -4.74 7.96 -17.44
N SER A 289 -3.59 7.41 -17.08
CA SER A 289 -3.12 7.42 -15.69
C SER A 289 -1.62 7.59 -15.59
N ILE A 290 -1.17 8.14 -14.46
CA ILE A 290 0.24 8.09 -14.04
C ILE A 290 0.52 6.66 -13.59
N GLU A 291 1.50 6.01 -14.20
CA GLU A 291 1.98 4.71 -13.73
C GLU A 291 2.89 4.88 -12.51
N GLN A 292 2.53 4.20 -11.43
CA GLN A 292 3.38 4.08 -10.24
C GLN A 292 3.94 2.65 -10.21
N PRO A 293 5.24 2.47 -10.37
CA PRO A 293 5.84 1.14 -10.40
C PRO A 293 5.79 0.43 -9.04
#